data_b464acfb12aef688bc24efb99ef841f7
#
_entry.id   b464acfb12aef688bc24efb99ef841f7
#
_cell.length_a   1.000
_cell.length_b   1.000
_cell.length_c   1.000
_cell.angle_alpha   90.00
_cell.angle_beta   90.00
_cell.angle_gamma   90.00
#
_symmetry.space_group_name_H-M   'P 1'
#
loop_
_entity.id
_entity.type
_entity.pdbx_description
1 polymer ?
#
loop_
_entity_poly.entity_id
_entity_poly.type
_entity_poly.pdbx_seq_one_letter_code
_entity_poly.pdbx_strand_id
1 'polypeptide(L)'
;FLPLCLTILVLTTGAYFLSSTIDATLSSMAPNWSGWINSMISWALSALISMWASLFLLGLINILSCPFNSLLSSKVLIYLSGPTEQINKQTSIFVEIHESFGALTAEVKKVVYYVKFASIILLLSIIPGVNVFGPLLWVMFGAWMLTIEYLDYLYSNQQIIFPESLKAMARKKATCLGFGLSITLIALIPIVNWLTVAIGVVGATVLYRNNFSTNVLS
;
A
#
# COMPACT_ATOMS: atom_id res chain seq x y z
N PHE A 1 3.29 -5.51 18.61
CA PHE A 1 3.27 -6.97 18.80
C PHE A 1 1.85 -7.54 18.83
N LEU A 2 0.93 -6.96 19.64
CA LEU A 2 -0.42 -7.46 19.81
C LEU A 2 -1.21 -7.62 18.48
N PRO A 3 -1.28 -6.63 17.58
CA PRO A 3 -2.02 -6.76 16.33
C PRO A 3 -1.42 -7.82 15.40
N LEU A 4 -0.11 -7.99 15.40
CA LEU A 4 0.58 -8.97 14.55
C LEU A 4 0.32 -10.40 15.05
N CYS A 5 0.37 -10.63 16.36
CA CYS A 5 0.01 -11.92 16.96
C CYS A 5 -1.46 -12.27 16.68
N LEU A 6 -2.35 -11.27 16.78
CA LEU A 6 -3.77 -11.45 16.52
C LEU A 6 -4.03 -11.77 15.04
N THR A 7 -3.33 -11.11 14.12
CA THR A 7 -3.41 -11.37 12.68
C THR A 7 -2.93 -12.79 12.35
N ILE A 8 -1.79 -13.20 12.89
CA ILE A 8 -1.26 -14.57 12.70
C ILE A 8 -2.23 -15.60 13.26
N LEU A 9 -2.77 -15.37 14.45
CA LEU A 9 -3.73 -16.29 15.08
C LEU A 9 -5.01 -16.41 14.25
N VAL A 10 -5.56 -15.31 13.76
CA VAL A 10 -6.76 -15.31 12.90
C VAL A 10 -6.48 -16.01 11.58
N LEU A 11 -5.33 -15.77 10.95
CA LEU A 11 -4.95 -16.40 9.70
C LEU A 11 -4.75 -17.92 9.86
N THR A 12 -4.04 -18.36 10.91
CA THR A 12 -3.80 -19.80 11.14
C THR A 12 -5.07 -20.54 11.50
N THR A 13 -5.93 -19.95 12.36
CA THR A 13 -7.21 -20.56 12.75
C THR A 13 -8.17 -20.61 11.57
N GLY A 14 -8.24 -19.52 10.79
CA GLY A 14 -9.06 -19.45 9.59
C GLY A 14 -8.63 -20.44 8.52
N ALA A 15 -7.33 -20.58 8.26
CA ALA A 15 -6.78 -21.54 7.30
C ALA A 15 -7.07 -22.99 7.73
N TYR A 16 -6.94 -23.29 9.01
CA TYR A 16 -7.27 -24.62 9.54
C TYR A 16 -8.75 -24.98 9.39
N PHE A 17 -9.64 -24.04 9.76
CA PHE A 17 -11.09 -24.26 9.61
C PHE A 17 -11.50 -24.40 8.15
N LEU A 18 -10.89 -23.64 7.27
CA LEU A 18 -11.14 -23.68 5.83
C LEU A 18 -10.69 -25.02 5.22
N SER A 19 -9.49 -25.49 5.55
CA SER A 19 -8.98 -26.76 5.04
C SER A 19 -9.87 -27.93 5.47
N SER A 20 -10.31 -27.96 6.72
CA SER A 20 -11.20 -29.00 7.21
C SER A 20 -12.57 -28.99 6.51
N THR A 21 -13.10 -27.82 6.22
CA THR A 21 -14.38 -27.68 5.50
C THR A 21 -14.26 -28.12 4.03
N ILE A 22 -13.15 -27.79 3.39
CA ILE A 22 -12.86 -28.19 2.00
C ILE A 22 -12.70 -29.71 1.92
N ASP A 23 -11.93 -30.30 2.83
CA ASP A 23 -11.76 -31.79 2.88
C ASP A 23 -13.09 -32.53 3.08
N ALA A 24 -13.94 -32.06 3.97
CA ALA A 24 -15.26 -32.60 4.18
C ALA A 24 -16.16 -32.51 2.95
N THR A 25 -16.11 -31.35 2.26
CA THR A 25 -16.92 -31.09 1.05
C THR A 25 -16.43 -31.93 -0.14
N LEU A 26 -15.12 -31.99 -0.36
CA LEU A 26 -14.53 -32.80 -1.44
C LEU A 26 -14.79 -34.29 -1.26
N SER A 27 -14.66 -34.83 -0.03
CA SER A 27 -14.93 -36.22 0.25
C SER A 27 -16.39 -36.60 0.06
N SER A 28 -17.31 -35.65 0.25
CA SER A 28 -18.74 -35.86 -0.02
C SER A 28 -19.10 -35.81 -1.50
N MET A 29 -18.43 -34.94 -2.29
CA MET A 29 -18.73 -34.72 -3.73
C MET A 29 -18.04 -35.72 -4.64
N ALA A 30 -16.90 -36.27 -4.27
CA ALA A 30 -16.09 -37.20 -5.07
C ALA A 30 -15.58 -38.40 -4.29
N PRO A 31 -16.48 -39.25 -3.75
CA PRO A 31 -16.09 -40.38 -2.90
C PRO A 31 -15.25 -41.42 -3.63
N ASN A 32 -15.27 -41.49 -4.95
CA ASN A 32 -14.55 -42.45 -5.78
C ASN A 32 -13.16 -41.99 -6.24
N TRP A 33 -12.73 -40.77 -5.85
CA TRP A 33 -11.39 -40.31 -6.19
C TRP A 33 -10.35 -40.94 -5.26
N SER A 34 -9.17 -41.21 -5.84
CA SER A 34 -8.07 -41.71 -5.00
C SER A 34 -7.69 -40.65 -3.96
N GLY A 35 -7.41 -41.10 -2.73
CA GLY A 35 -7.16 -40.20 -1.60
C GLY A 35 -6.06 -39.15 -1.84
N TRP A 36 -5.05 -39.48 -2.67
CA TRP A 36 -3.99 -38.53 -3.01
C TRP A 36 -4.49 -37.39 -3.91
N ILE A 37 -5.44 -37.63 -4.84
CA ILE A 37 -6.05 -36.60 -5.69
C ILE A 37 -6.88 -35.66 -4.82
N ASN A 38 -7.70 -36.17 -3.93
CA ASN A 38 -8.46 -35.38 -2.97
C ASN A 38 -7.54 -34.48 -2.13
N SER A 39 -6.46 -35.03 -1.62
CA SER A 39 -5.49 -34.28 -0.80
C SER A 39 -4.80 -33.16 -1.62
N MET A 40 -4.42 -33.41 -2.86
CA MET A 40 -3.81 -32.39 -3.73
C MET A 40 -4.79 -31.24 -4.02
N ILE A 41 -6.03 -31.56 -4.36
CA ILE A 41 -7.05 -30.55 -4.67
C ILE A 41 -7.38 -29.74 -3.42
N SER A 42 -7.57 -30.40 -2.28
CA SER A 42 -7.82 -29.75 -1.00
C SER A 42 -6.69 -28.79 -0.62
N TRP A 43 -5.44 -29.26 -0.73
CA TRP A 43 -4.27 -28.42 -0.44
C TRP A 43 -4.18 -27.20 -1.38
N ALA A 44 -4.40 -27.39 -2.69
CA ALA A 44 -4.37 -26.30 -3.66
C ALA A 44 -5.48 -25.28 -3.42
N LEU A 45 -6.71 -25.72 -3.14
CA LEU A 45 -7.83 -24.84 -2.80
C LEU A 45 -7.60 -24.10 -1.49
N SER A 46 -7.11 -24.77 -0.45
CA SER A 46 -6.79 -24.14 0.83
C SER A 46 -5.71 -23.08 0.68
N ALA A 47 -4.66 -23.37 -0.11
CA ALA A 47 -3.60 -22.41 -0.38
C ALA A 47 -4.13 -21.16 -1.14
N LEU A 48 -4.97 -21.36 -2.16
CA LEU A 48 -5.60 -20.27 -2.92
C LEU A 48 -6.46 -19.40 -2.02
N ILE A 49 -7.33 -19.97 -1.22
CA ILE A 49 -8.24 -19.23 -0.35
C ILE A 49 -7.46 -18.51 0.75
N SER A 50 -6.44 -19.18 1.34
CA SER A 50 -5.56 -18.55 2.34
C SER A 50 -4.79 -17.37 1.76
N MET A 51 -4.34 -17.47 0.51
CA MET A 51 -3.69 -16.36 -0.20
C MET A 51 -4.65 -15.17 -0.36
N TRP A 52 -5.88 -15.41 -0.83
CA TRP A 52 -6.89 -14.36 -0.98
C TRP A 52 -7.30 -13.73 0.37
N ALA A 53 -7.49 -14.55 1.40
CA ALA A 53 -7.79 -14.07 2.74
C ALA A 53 -6.66 -13.21 3.31
N SER A 54 -5.40 -13.59 3.06
CA SER A 54 -4.22 -12.81 3.47
C SER A 54 -4.16 -11.46 2.77
N LEU A 55 -4.41 -11.42 1.46
CA LEU A 55 -4.45 -10.16 0.70
C LEU A 55 -5.58 -9.25 1.18
N PHE A 56 -6.74 -9.80 1.49
CA PHE A 56 -7.86 -9.03 2.04
C PHE A 56 -7.55 -8.45 3.42
N LEU A 57 -6.94 -9.24 4.30
CA LEU A 57 -6.52 -8.80 5.64
C LEU A 57 -5.44 -7.73 5.56
N LEU A 58 -4.45 -7.88 4.66
CA LEU A 58 -3.44 -6.84 4.42
C LEU A 58 -4.09 -5.53 3.95
N GLY A 59 -5.08 -5.61 3.06
CA GLY A 59 -5.87 -4.45 2.64
C GLY A 59 -6.59 -3.76 3.81
N LEU A 60 -7.24 -4.53 4.68
CA LEU A 60 -7.90 -4.01 5.88
C LEU A 60 -6.91 -3.33 6.85
N ILE A 61 -5.74 -3.95 7.07
CA ILE A 61 -4.70 -3.37 7.93
C ILE A 61 -4.22 -2.03 7.36
N ASN A 62 -4.02 -1.93 6.04
CA ASN A 62 -3.63 -0.68 5.40
C ASN A 62 -4.69 0.41 5.57
N ILE A 63 -5.97 0.08 5.38
CA ILE A 63 -7.08 1.03 5.59
C ILE A 63 -7.12 1.51 7.05
N LEU A 64 -6.95 0.61 8.02
CA LEU A 64 -6.92 0.96 9.44
C LEU A 64 -5.67 1.78 9.82
N SER A 65 -4.56 1.57 9.13
CA SER A 65 -3.31 2.31 9.37
C SER A 65 -3.32 3.71 8.78
N CYS A 66 -4.14 3.95 7.76
CA CYS A 66 -4.23 5.23 7.05
C CYS A 66 -4.45 6.45 8.00
N PRO A 67 -5.43 6.45 8.93
CA PRO A 67 -5.63 7.59 9.83
C PRO A 67 -4.44 7.82 10.76
N PHE A 68 -3.75 6.76 11.20
CA PHE A 68 -2.56 6.91 12.05
C PHE A 68 -1.39 7.54 11.30
N ASN A 69 -1.17 7.15 10.04
CA ASN A 69 -0.12 7.71 9.20
C ASN A 69 -0.41 9.18 8.86
N SER A 70 -1.67 9.51 8.60
CA SER A 70 -2.12 10.89 8.37
C SER A 70 -1.92 11.77 9.62
N LEU A 71 -2.27 11.27 10.82
CA LEU A 71 -2.02 11.97 12.08
C LEU A 71 -0.52 12.13 12.37
N LEU A 72 0.29 11.13 12.07
CA LEU A 72 1.74 11.22 12.22
C LEU A 72 2.31 12.31 11.31
N SER A 73 1.94 12.32 10.03
CA SER A 73 2.41 13.33 9.07
C SER A 73 2.02 14.74 9.49
N SER A 74 0.77 14.95 9.97
CA SER A 74 0.30 16.25 10.46
C SER A 74 1.08 16.72 11.70
N LYS A 75 1.32 15.85 12.68
CA LYS A 75 2.10 16.20 13.87
C LYS A 75 3.55 16.54 13.54
N VAL A 76 4.17 15.79 12.63
CA VAL A 76 5.53 16.08 12.18
C VAL A 76 5.58 17.42 11.44
N LEU A 77 4.59 17.70 10.60
CA LEU A 77 4.51 18.98 9.88
C LEU A 77 4.39 20.16 10.84
N ILE A 78 3.50 20.09 11.85
CA ILE A 78 3.34 21.10 12.91
C ILE A 78 4.65 21.29 13.68
N TYR A 79 5.32 20.19 14.05
CA TYR A 79 6.60 20.26 14.77
C TYR A 79 7.69 20.97 13.95
N LEU A 80 7.73 20.73 12.64
CA LEU A 80 8.72 21.33 11.76
C LEU A 80 8.42 22.79 11.39
N SER A 81 7.14 23.15 11.20
CA SER A 81 6.71 24.47 10.69
C SER A 81 6.33 25.46 11.80
N GLY A 82 6.20 24.98 13.05
CA GLY A 82 5.72 25.77 14.18
C GLY A 82 4.18 25.90 14.20
N PRO A 83 3.62 26.53 15.26
CA PRO A 83 2.16 26.58 15.50
C PRO A 83 1.39 27.45 14.51
N THR A 84 2.04 28.11 13.55
CA THR A 84 1.41 29.07 12.63
C THR A 84 0.72 28.39 11.43
N GLU A 85 1.09 27.18 11.08
CA GLU A 85 0.33 26.37 10.10
C GLU A 85 -0.76 25.56 10.84
N GLN A 86 -1.78 26.25 11.31
CA GLN A 86 -2.99 25.57 11.78
C GLN A 86 -3.66 24.90 10.59
N ILE A 87 -3.53 23.58 10.54
CA ILE A 87 -4.41 22.74 9.72
C ILE A 87 -5.82 22.94 10.29
N ASN A 88 -6.59 23.75 9.60
CA ASN A 88 -7.94 24.14 9.99
C ASN A 88 -8.87 22.95 9.79
N LYS A 89 -8.84 21.99 10.73
CA LYS A 89 -9.72 20.81 10.77
C LYS A 89 -10.82 21.01 11.80
N GLN A 90 -11.76 21.88 11.49
CA GLN A 90 -13.13 21.75 11.99
C GLN A 90 -14.00 21.34 10.80
N THR A 91 -14.08 20.07 10.53
CA THR A 91 -14.91 19.54 9.45
C THR A 91 -16.10 18.78 10.06
N SER A 92 -17.31 19.18 9.70
CA SER A 92 -18.56 18.50 10.05
C SER A 92 -18.56 17.07 9.49
N ILE A 93 -19.09 16.10 10.24
CA ILE A 93 -19.18 14.68 9.87
C ILE A 93 -19.80 14.46 8.46
N PHE A 94 -20.71 15.33 8.03
CA PHE A 94 -21.32 15.26 6.70
C PHE A 94 -20.35 15.63 5.55
N VAL A 95 -19.42 16.54 5.78
CA VAL A 95 -18.37 16.89 4.80
C VAL A 95 -17.38 15.73 4.71
N GLU A 96 -17.08 15.07 5.81
CA GLU A 96 -16.19 13.91 5.89
C GLU A 96 -16.71 12.71 5.09
N ILE A 97 -18.02 12.49 5.02
CA ILE A 97 -18.65 11.44 4.20
C ILE A 97 -18.52 11.76 2.69
N HIS A 98 -18.76 13.01 2.29
CA HIS A 98 -18.63 13.41 0.89
C HIS A 98 -17.16 13.40 0.42
N GLU A 99 -16.24 13.78 1.29
CA GLU A 99 -14.78 13.70 1.06
C GLU A 99 -14.33 12.23 0.98
N SER A 100 -14.96 11.31 1.72
CA SER A 100 -14.68 9.87 1.65
C SER A 100 -14.96 9.25 0.27
N PHE A 101 -16.00 9.69 -0.44
CA PHE A 101 -16.26 9.25 -1.82
C PHE A 101 -15.24 9.81 -2.80
N GLY A 102 -14.78 11.05 -2.59
CA GLY A 102 -13.67 11.64 -3.34
C GLY A 102 -12.36 10.87 -3.13
N ALA A 103 -12.07 10.49 -1.90
CA ALA A 103 -10.91 9.67 -1.55
C ALA A 103 -10.98 8.28 -2.22
N LEU A 104 -12.14 7.62 -2.21
CA LEU A 104 -12.35 6.33 -2.88
C LEU A 104 -12.08 6.41 -4.39
N THR A 105 -12.58 7.45 -5.05
CA THR A 105 -12.32 7.65 -6.49
C THR A 105 -10.86 7.95 -6.78
N ALA A 106 -10.16 8.64 -5.88
CA ALA A 106 -8.73 8.88 -5.98
C ALA A 106 -7.93 7.57 -5.84
N GLU A 107 -8.30 6.70 -4.89
CA GLU A 107 -7.67 5.39 -4.71
C GLU A 107 -7.87 4.50 -5.95
N VAL A 108 -9.08 4.46 -6.52
CA VAL A 108 -9.33 3.71 -7.76
C VAL A 108 -8.48 4.25 -8.92
N LYS A 109 -8.37 5.56 -9.09
CA LYS A 109 -7.50 6.17 -10.11
C LYS A 109 -6.03 5.84 -9.90
N LYS A 110 -5.58 5.79 -8.63
CA LYS A 110 -4.23 5.39 -8.25
C LYS A 110 -3.95 3.93 -8.64
N VAL A 111 -4.89 3.02 -8.32
CA VAL A 111 -4.79 1.61 -8.70
C VAL A 111 -4.74 1.45 -10.22
N VAL A 112 -5.61 2.14 -10.97
CA VAL A 112 -5.60 2.11 -12.45
C VAL A 112 -4.25 2.60 -13.00
N TYR A 113 -3.70 3.65 -12.42
CA TYR A 113 -2.37 4.15 -12.77
C TYR A 113 -1.29 3.08 -12.54
N TYR A 114 -1.30 2.42 -11.38
CA TYR A 114 -0.34 1.37 -11.04
C TYR A 114 -0.46 0.17 -11.98
N VAL A 115 -1.67 -0.33 -12.20
CA VAL A 115 -1.92 -1.45 -13.11
C VAL A 115 -1.44 -1.14 -14.53
N LYS A 116 -1.72 0.07 -15.03
CA LYS A 116 -1.25 0.50 -16.36
C LYS A 116 0.27 0.41 -16.48
N PHE A 117 1.02 0.98 -15.54
CA PHE A 117 2.48 0.97 -15.60
C PHE A 117 3.07 -0.41 -15.34
N ALA A 118 2.51 -1.16 -14.38
CA ALA A 118 2.90 -2.55 -14.12
C ALA A 118 2.72 -3.42 -15.36
N SER A 119 1.60 -3.27 -16.08
CA SER A 119 1.35 -4.01 -17.34
C SER A 119 2.37 -3.68 -18.42
N ILE A 120 2.77 -2.41 -18.55
CA ILE A 120 3.81 -2.00 -19.51
C ILE A 120 5.13 -2.65 -19.14
N ILE A 121 5.54 -2.61 -17.87
CA ILE A 121 6.79 -3.23 -17.41
C ILE A 121 6.75 -4.74 -17.59
N LEU A 122 5.62 -5.38 -17.31
CA LEU A 122 5.43 -6.81 -17.51
C LEU A 122 5.60 -7.19 -18.99
N LEU A 123 4.99 -6.45 -19.90
CA LEU A 123 5.14 -6.66 -21.35
C LEU A 123 6.59 -6.49 -21.79
N LEU A 124 7.29 -5.45 -21.30
CA LEU A 124 8.70 -5.25 -21.58
C LEU A 124 9.58 -6.39 -21.04
N SER A 125 9.20 -6.96 -19.89
CA SER A 125 9.93 -8.08 -19.27
C SER A 125 9.80 -9.39 -20.05
N ILE A 126 8.83 -9.52 -20.95
CA ILE A 126 8.65 -10.71 -21.80
C ILE A 126 9.59 -10.65 -23.03
N ILE A 127 10.04 -9.46 -23.44
CA ILE A 127 10.86 -9.29 -24.66
C ILE A 127 12.28 -9.78 -24.38
N PRO A 128 12.80 -10.79 -25.15
CA PRO A 128 14.16 -11.26 -25.01
C PRO A 128 15.17 -10.12 -25.22
N GLY A 129 16.17 -10.02 -24.33
CA GLY A 129 17.17 -8.94 -24.34
C GLY A 129 16.75 -7.70 -23.53
N VAL A 130 15.48 -7.31 -23.54
CA VAL A 130 14.95 -6.22 -22.72
C VAL A 130 14.69 -6.71 -21.29
N ASN A 131 14.36 -7.98 -21.11
CA ASN A 131 14.08 -8.59 -19.81
C ASN A 131 15.25 -8.47 -18.81
N VAL A 132 16.48 -8.30 -19.26
CA VAL A 132 17.65 -8.06 -18.40
C VAL A 132 17.46 -6.78 -17.55
N PHE A 133 16.76 -5.79 -18.08
CA PHE A 133 16.43 -4.56 -17.36
C PHE A 133 15.15 -4.67 -16.53
N GLY A 134 14.40 -5.77 -16.65
CA GLY A 134 13.16 -6.02 -15.94
C GLY A 134 13.25 -5.78 -14.43
N PRO A 135 14.21 -6.39 -13.70
CA PRO A 135 14.37 -6.17 -12.27
C PRO A 135 14.60 -4.70 -11.90
N LEU A 136 15.40 -3.99 -12.68
CA LEU A 136 15.67 -2.56 -12.45
C LEU A 136 14.40 -1.72 -12.65
N LEU A 137 13.63 -1.99 -13.70
CA LEU A 137 12.37 -1.30 -13.97
C LEU A 137 11.35 -1.54 -12.84
N TRP A 138 11.28 -2.77 -12.32
CA TRP A 138 10.41 -3.11 -11.19
C TRP A 138 10.82 -2.39 -9.91
N VAL A 139 12.12 -2.31 -9.62
CA VAL A 139 12.64 -1.57 -8.45
C VAL A 139 12.31 -0.07 -8.58
N MET A 140 12.55 0.52 -9.75
CA MET A 140 12.24 1.94 -9.99
C MET A 140 10.74 2.22 -9.90
N PHE A 141 9.91 1.34 -10.44
CA PHE A 141 8.47 1.44 -10.34
C PHE A 141 7.99 1.31 -8.90
N GLY A 142 8.49 0.32 -8.15
CA GLY A 142 8.18 0.16 -6.73
C GLY A 142 8.58 1.37 -5.90
N ALA A 143 9.78 1.92 -6.13
CA ALA A 143 10.24 3.14 -5.47
C ALA A 143 9.33 4.34 -5.79
N TRP A 144 8.89 4.47 -7.05
CA TRP A 144 7.94 5.52 -7.45
C TRP A 144 6.59 5.36 -6.75
N MET A 145 6.06 4.12 -6.68
CA MET A 145 4.82 3.82 -5.97
C MET A 145 4.90 4.16 -4.48
N LEU A 146 6.00 3.77 -3.82
CA LEU A 146 6.23 4.09 -2.40
C LEU A 146 6.26 5.61 -2.18
N THR A 147 6.88 6.36 -3.07
CA THR A 147 6.89 7.82 -2.98
C THR A 147 5.48 8.39 -3.06
N ILE A 148 4.67 7.93 -4.02
CA ILE A 148 3.27 8.35 -4.16
C ILE A 148 2.51 8.04 -2.86
N GLU A 149 2.65 6.84 -2.34
CA GLU A 149 1.94 6.39 -1.14
C GLU A 149 2.25 7.25 0.08
N TYR A 150 3.53 7.50 0.36
CA TYR A 150 3.92 8.30 1.53
C TYR A 150 3.62 9.79 1.38
N LEU A 151 3.78 10.38 0.20
CA LEU A 151 3.42 11.78 -0.04
C LEU A 151 1.91 11.99 -0.08
N ASP A 152 1.14 10.98 -0.44
CA ASP A 152 -0.31 11.07 -0.51
C ASP A 152 -0.94 11.40 0.85
N TYR A 153 -0.37 10.91 1.96
CA TYR A 153 -0.81 11.29 3.31
C TYR A 153 -0.74 12.80 3.57
N LEU A 154 0.26 13.47 3.00
CA LEU A 154 0.47 14.91 3.16
C LEU A 154 -0.43 15.71 2.22
N TYR A 155 -0.55 15.28 0.97
CA TYR A 155 -1.42 15.91 0.00
C TYR A 155 -2.90 15.77 0.41
N SER A 156 -3.31 14.60 0.89
CA SER A 156 -4.66 14.36 1.40
C SER A 156 -4.99 15.28 2.60
N ASN A 157 -4.03 15.52 3.50
CA ASN A 157 -4.20 16.46 4.60
C ASN A 157 -4.43 17.92 4.12
N GLN A 158 -4.05 18.23 2.88
CA GLN A 158 -4.26 19.54 2.25
C GLN A 158 -5.39 19.54 1.21
N GLN A 159 -6.20 18.47 1.19
CA GLN A 159 -7.31 18.28 0.24
C GLN A 159 -6.86 18.23 -1.23
N ILE A 160 -5.59 17.94 -1.48
CA ILE A 160 -5.06 17.71 -2.83
C ILE A 160 -5.14 16.22 -3.12
N ILE A 161 -6.09 15.84 -3.97
CA ILE A 161 -6.41 14.44 -4.27
C ILE A 161 -5.68 14.00 -5.56
N PHE A 162 -5.40 12.69 -5.67
CA PHE A 162 -4.93 12.10 -6.93
C PHE A 162 -5.95 12.35 -8.06
N PRO A 163 -5.59 12.82 -9.28
CA PRO A 163 -4.24 12.85 -9.86
C PRO A 163 -3.45 14.18 -9.72
N GLU A 164 -3.94 15.15 -8.97
CA GLU A 164 -3.27 16.45 -8.82
C GLU A 164 -1.98 16.34 -8.01
N SER A 165 -1.98 15.54 -6.95
CA SER A 165 -0.79 15.19 -6.18
C SER A 165 0.31 14.60 -7.08
N LEU A 166 -0.07 13.71 -8.01
CA LEU A 166 0.85 13.13 -8.98
C LEU A 166 1.50 14.18 -9.90
N LYS A 167 0.72 15.18 -10.36
CA LYS A 167 1.26 16.27 -11.20
C LYS A 167 2.30 17.10 -10.44
N ALA A 168 2.06 17.36 -9.16
CA ALA A 168 3.02 18.07 -8.32
C ALA A 168 4.32 17.26 -8.15
N MET A 169 4.23 15.97 -7.83
CA MET A 169 5.38 15.07 -7.71
C MET A 169 6.15 14.95 -9.04
N ALA A 170 5.44 14.92 -10.16
CA ALA A 170 6.04 14.81 -11.50
C ALA A 170 6.92 16.00 -11.88
N ARG A 171 6.79 17.15 -11.21
CA ARG A 171 7.68 18.31 -11.41
C ARG A 171 9.09 18.05 -10.82
N LYS A 172 9.20 17.19 -9.80
CA LYS A 172 10.47 16.87 -9.12
C LYS A 172 10.73 15.35 -9.08
N LYS A 173 10.63 14.70 -10.26
CA LYS A 173 10.72 13.23 -10.40
C LYS A 173 11.98 12.64 -9.78
N ALA A 174 13.14 13.27 -10.00
CA ALA A 174 14.42 12.77 -9.50
C ALA A 174 14.45 12.72 -7.97
N THR A 175 13.96 13.79 -7.31
CA THR A 175 13.89 13.86 -5.85
C THR A 175 12.90 12.82 -5.29
N CYS A 176 11.74 12.68 -5.93
CA CYS A 176 10.73 11.68 -5.55
C CYS A 176 11.26 10.25 -5.74
N LEU A 177 11.89 9.95 -6.87
CA LEU A 177 12.50 8.63 -7.09
C LEU A 177 13.63 8.35 -6.10
N GLY A 178 14.49 9.34 -5.83
CA GLY A 178 15.57 9.21 -4.84
C GLY A 178 15.02 8.89 -3.45
N PHE A 179 13.94 9.55 -3.03
CA PHE A 179 13.26 9.25 -1.78
C PHE A 179 12.71 7.82 -1.77
N GLY A 180 11.95 7.42 -2.79
CA GLY A 180 11.41 6.07 -2.88
C GLY A 180 12.47 4.98 -2.90
N LEU A 181 13.58 5.19 -3.63
CA LEU A 181 14.71 4.26 -3.61
C LEU A 181 15.35 4.17 -2.23
N SER A 182 15.52 5.29 -1.51
CA SER A 182 16.05 5.28 -0.16
C SER A 182 15.16 4.47 0.79
N ILE A 183 13.83 4.64 0.71
CA ILE A 183 12.88 3.86 1.50
C ILE A 183 12.91 2.38 1.10
N THR A 184 13.01 2.07 -0.18
CA THR A 184 13.14 0.69 -0.67
C THR A 184 14.39 0.01 -0.10
N LEU A 185 15.53 0.71 -0.07
CA LEU A 185 16.77 0.18 0.51
C LEU A 185 16.64 -0.05 2.02
N ILE A 186 15.99 0.86 2.74
CA ILE A 186 15.71 0.70 4.18
C ILE A 186 14.81 -0.52 4.41
N ALA A 187 13.80 -0.71 3.58
CA ALA A 187 12.86 -1.83 3.67
C ALA A 187 13.51 -3.20 3.44
N LEU A 188 14.65 -3.27 2.74
CA LEU A 188 15.41 -4.51 2.55
C LEU A 188 16.05 -5.02 3.85
N ILE A 189 16.20 -4.18 4.87
CA ILE A 189 16.76 -4.59 6.17
C ILE A 189 15.62 -5.13 7.04
N PRO A 190 15.55 -6.44 7.34
CA PRO A 190 14.37 -7.06 7.97
C PRO A 190 13.97 -6.42 9.30
N ILE A 191 14.96 -6.05 10.13
CA ILE A 191 14.69 -5.44 11.45
C ILE A 191 14.16 -4.01 11.28
N VAL A 192 14.72 -3.25 10.34
CA VAL A 192 14.36 -1.85 10.09
C VAL A 192 13.05 -1.76 9.33
N ASN A 193 12.70 -2.78 8.56
CA ASN A 193 11.45 -2.83 7.80
C ASN A 193 10.21 -2.55 8.67
N TRP A 194 10.22 -2.92 9.94
CA TRP A 194 9.13 -2.63 10.87
C TRP A 194 8.94 -1.12 11.12
N LEU A 195 10.01 -0.35 10.99
CA LEU A 195 10.01 1.10 11.16
C LEU A 195 9.87 1.84 9.83
N THR A 196 9.91 1.13 8.70
CA THR A 196 9.93 1.73 7.35
C THR A 196 8.73 2.64 7.12
N VAL A 197 7.53 2.26 7.60
CA VAL A 197 6.33 3.09 7.46
C VAL A 197 6.50 4.41 8.22
N ALA A 198 6.95 4.37 9.47
CA ALA A 198 7.15 5.58 10.26
C ALA A 198 8.24 6.46 9.67
N ILE A 199 9.38 5.87 9.27
CA ILE A 199 10.49 6.57 8.61
C ILE A 199 10.02 7.17 7.28
N GLY A 200 9.23 6.43 6.50
CA GLY A 200 8.67 6.87 5.23
C GLY A 200 7.76 8.08 5.39
N VAL A 201 6.83 8.04 6.35
CA VAL A 201 5.92 9.16 6.62
C VAL A 201 6.68 10.40 7.10
N VAL A 202 7.63 10.25 8.03
CA VAL A 202 8.45 11.37 8.52
C VAL A 202 9.33 11.93 7.39
N GLY A 203 10.00 11.07 6.65
CA GLY A 203 10.85 11.46 5.51
C GLY A 203 10.05 12.15 4.41
N ALA A 204 8.86 11.64 4.08
CA ALA A 204 7.95 12.29 3.13
C ALA A 204 7.53 13.68 3.60
N THR A 205 7.28 13.85 4.91
CA THR A 205 6.90 15.15 5.48
C THR A 205 8.04 16.18 5.35
N VAL A 206 9.28 15.77 5.63
CA VAL A 206 10.46 16.62 5.44
C VAL A 206 10.66 16.94 3.96
N LEU A 207 10.52 15.94 3.09
CA LEU A 207 10.63 16.11 1.64
C LEU A 207 9.58 17.10 1.12
N TYR A 208 8.34 16.94 1.55
CA TYR A 208 7.23 17.82 1.20
C TYR A 208 7.52 19.27 1.59
N ARG A 209 7.87 19.48 2.87
CA ARG A 209 8.19 20.81 3.39
C ARG A 209 9.29 21.50 2.60
N ASN A 210 10.38 20.79 2.31
CA ASN A 210 11.53 21.37 1.65
C ASN A 210 11.35 21.62 0.15
N ASN A 211 10.44 20.88 -0.49
CA ASN A 211 10.36 20.86 -1.94
C ASN A 211 9.01 21.31 -2.50
N PHE A 212 7.93 21.22 -1.75
CA PHE A 212 6.57 21.40 -2.28
C PHE A 212 5.75 22.45 -1.54
N SER A 213 6.07 22.79 -0.29
CA SER A 213 5.29 23.75 0.51
C SER A 213 5.24 25.16 -0.07
N THR A 214 6.28 25.59 -0.76
CA THR A 214 6.36 26.93 -1.36
C THR A 214 5.55 27.10 -2.65
N ASN A 215 5.09 26.01 -3.27
CA ASN A 215 4.36 26.04 -4.55
C ASN A 215 2.83 25.91 -4.40
N VAL A 216 2.32 25.79 -3.19
CA VAL A 216 0.86 25.72 -2.92
C VAL A 216 0.28 27.12 -2.67
N LEU A 217 1.13 28.13 -2.45
CA LEU A 217 0.73 29.52 -2.17
C LEU A 217 0.89 30.45 -3.38
N SER A 218 1.27 29.94 -4.53
CA SER A 218 1.34 30.66 -5.82
C SER A 218 0.40 30.01 -6.83
#